data_a00ee95d78f042f93d799758ac56bab4
#
_entry.id   a00ee95d78f042f93d799758ac56bab4
#
_cell.length_a   1.000
_cell.length_b   1.000
_cell.length_c   1.000
_cell.angle_alpha   90.00
_cell.angle_beta   90.00
_cell.angle_gamma   90.00
#
_symmetry.space_group_name_H-M   'P 1'
#
loop_
_entity.id
_entity.type
_entity.pdbx_description
1 polymer ?
#
loop_
_entity_poly.entity_id
_entity_poly.type
_entity_poly.pdbx_seq_one_letter_code
_entity_poly.pdbx_strand_id
1 'polypeptide(L)'
;MKVIPIVERGLRERSSETKRKAARIVGNMSSLTDPKDFVPYLSRLLPMVHVCLVDPVPEARATAAKALGTLVERLGEAHFPELVPGLLRTLRTDTSGVDRQGAAQGLSEVLAGLGMERLEGLLPDIITNANSPRSHVKEGFMSLLVFLPATFGVRFHPHLPKIIQPILGGLADSEEVVREIALKAGRMIIVNYSSRAIDLLLPELEGGMFDSSWRIRVSDETIRIVAISYVAHLAIICYARW
;
A
#
# COMPACT_ATOMS: atom_id res chain seq x y z
N MET A 1 8.22 -23.63 20.94
CA MET A 1 9.23 -22.55 20.76
C MET A 1 9.31 -21.66 22.00
N LYS A 2 10.50 -21.53 22.62
CA LYS A 2 10.71 -20.73 23.86
C LYS A 2 10.62 -19.20 23.62
N VAL A 3 10.73 -18.75 22.37
CA VAL A 3 10.73 -17.32 21.99
C VAL A 3 9.32 -16.73 21.89
N ILE A 4 8.30 -17.54 21.64
CA ILE A 4 6.91 -17.07 21.43
C ILE A 4 6.39 -16.18 22.56
N PRO A 5 6.52 -16.53 23.87
CA PRO A 5 6.02 -15.67 24.95
C PRO A 5 6.70 -14.28 24.98
N ILE A 6 7.97 -14.21 24.57
CA ILE A 6 8.73 -12.94 24.51
C ILE A 6 8.19 -12.07 23.39
N VAL A 7 7.95 -12.66 22.21
CA VAL A 7 7.40 -11.97 21.04
C VAL A 7 5.98 -11.47 21.31
N GLU A 8 5.12 -12.31 21.92
CA GLU A 8 3.76 -11.92 22.32
C GLU A 8 3.76 -10.73 23.28
N ARG A 9 4.66 -10.73 24.26
CA ARG A 9 4.81 -9.59 25.17
C ARG A 9 5.23 -8.34 24.39
N GLY A 10 6.22 -8.46 23.50
CA GLY A 10 6.69 -7.34 22.68
C GLY A 10 5.62 -6.75 21.76
N LEU A 11 4.73 -7.57 21.18
CA LEU A 11 3.62 -7.12 20.36
C LEU A 11 2.52 -6.39 21.16
N ARG A 12 2.41 -6.66 22.47
CA ARG A 12 1.43 -6.00 23.38
C ARG A 12 1.99 -4.77 24.07
N GLU A 13 3.27 -4.49 23.97
CA GLU A 13 3.90 -3.34 24.60
C GLU A 13 3.34 -2.02 24.06
N ARG A 14 3.41 -0.95 24.88
CA ARG A 14 3.00 0.39 24.46
C ARG A 14 3.97 1.04 23.47
N SER A 15 5.24 0.66 23.56
CA SER A 15 6.30 1.20 22.70
C SER A 15 6.16 0.69 21.27
N SER A 16 5.94 1.60 20.32
CA SER A 16 5.90 1.31 18.89
C SER A 16 7.21 0.68 18.38
N GLU A 17 8.35 1.09 18.94
CA GLU A 17 9.65 0.50 18.62
C GLU A 17 9.75 -0.97 19.05
N THR A 18 9.22 -1.30 20.24
CA THR A 18 9.17 -2.69 20.71
C THR A 18 8.24 -3.54 19.87
N LYS A 19 7.04 -3.01 19.54
CA LYS A 19 6.11 -3.68 18.62
C LYS A 19 6.73 -3.92 17.25
N ARG A 20 7.41 -2.92 16.70
CA ARG A 20 8.14 -3.01 15.43
C ARG A 20 9.16 -4.13 15.44
N LYS A 21 10.00 -4.20 16.47
CA LYS A 21 10.99 -5.28 16.65
C LYS A 21 10.32 -6.65 16.77
N ALA A 22 9.25 -6.75 17.56
CA ALA A 22 8.52 -8.00 17.75
C ALA A 22 7.83 -8.46 16.44
N ALA A 23 7.19 -7.57 15.70
CA ALA A 23 6.59 -7.89 14.39
C ALA A 23 7.65 -8.38 13.38
N ARG A 24 8.83 -7.75 13.34
CA ARG A 24 9.94 -8.19 12.50
C ARG A 24 10.42 -9.59 12.89
N ILE A 25 10.47 -9.90 14.19
CA ILE A 25 10.85 -11.24 14.67
C ILE A 25 9.82 -12.27 14.19
N VAL A 26 8.51 -11.97 14.21
CA VAL A 26 7.46 -12.88 13.71
C VAL A 26 7.72 -13.21 12.23
N GLY A 27 7.94 -12.21 11.39
CA GLY A 27 8.25 -12.41 9.98
C GLY A 27 9.50 -13.27 9.77
N ASN A 28 10.59 -12.94 10.47
CA ASN A 28 11.86 -13.70 10.39
C ASN A 28 11.70 -15.14 10.87
N MET A 29 10.97 -15.35 11.97
CA MET A 29 10.73 -16.70 12.50
C MET A 29 9.96 -17.56 11.50
N SER A 30 8.94 -17.03 10.84
CA SER A 30 8.19 -17.77 9.83
C SER A 30 9.05 -18.20 8.64
N SER A 31 10.08 -17.41 8.30
CA SER A 31 11.02 -17.73 7.23
C SER A 31 12.09 -18.77 7.63
N LEU A 32 12.43 -18.83 8.93
CA LEU A 32 13.52 -19.67 9.43
C LEU A 32 13.04 -20.99 10.08
N THR A 33 11.72 -21.15 10.27
CA THR A 33 11.15 -22.31 10.97
C THR A 33 10.36 -23.17 9.99
N ASP A 34 10.27 -24.47 10.26
CA ASP A 34 9.36 -25.36 9.53
C ASP A 34 7.90 -24.89 9.75
N PRO A 35 7.07 -24.79 8.71
CA PRO A 35 5.66 -24.42 8.82
C PRO A 35 4.91 -25.22 9.89
N LYS A 36 5.17 -26.52 10.02
CA LYS A 36 4.53 -27.40 11.03
C LYS A 36 4.78 -26.95 12.46
N ASP A 37 5.96 -26.39 12.73
CA ASP A 37 6.34 -25.89 14.05
C ASP A 37 5.79 -24.51 14.34
N PHE A 38 5.47 -23.73 13.30
CA PHE A 38 4.99 -22.34 13.43
C PHE A 38 3.46 -22.24 13.47
N VAL A 39 2.75 -23.01 12.63
CA VAL A 39 1.30 -22.99 12.50
C VAL A 39 0.53 -23.07 13.83
N PRO A 40 0.93 -23.91 14.84
CA PRO A 40 0.24 -23.95 16.14
C PRO A 40 0.19 -22.62 16.90
N TYR A 41 1.09 -21.68 16.60
CA TYR A 41 1.15 -20.37 17.27
C TYR A 41 0.46 -19.26 16.49
N LEU A 42 0.05 -19.54 15.25
CA LEU A 42 -0.49 -18.55 14.33
C LEU A 42 -1.75 -17.87 14.86
N SER A 43 -2.68 -18.65 15.44
CA SER A 43 -3.93 -18.13 16.01
C SER A 43 -3.69 -17.12 17.16
N ARG A 44 -2.55 -17.21 17.84
CA ARG A 44 -2.18 -16.31 18.93
C ARG A 44 -1.42 -15.07 18.42
N LEU A 45 -0.52 -15.25 17.44
CA LEU A 45 0.34 -14.18 16.93
C LEU A 45 -0.39 -13.28 15.93
N LEU A 46 -1.21 -13.84 15.05
CA LEU A 46 -1.88 -13.11 13.97
C LEU A 46 -2.73 -11.93 14.47
N PRO A 47 -3.60 -12.07 15.50
CA PRO A 47 -4.37 -10.94 16.01
C PRO A 47 -3.50 -9.81 16.56
N MET A 48 -2.35 -10.15 17.18
CA MET A 48 -1.43 -9.16 17.74
C MET A 48 -0.67 -8.40 16.66
N VAL A 49 -0.22 -9.09 15.61
CA VAL A 49 0.41 -8.45 14.45
C VAL A 49 -0.60 -7.56 13.72
N HIS A 50 -1.87 -8.00 13.63
CA HIS A 50 -2.96 -7.21 13.05
C HIS A 50 -3.18 -5.89 13.81
N VAL A 51 -3.18 -5.91 15.14
CA VAL A 51 -3.26 -4.67 15.95
C VAL A 51 -2.10 -3.72 15.67
N CYS A 52 -0.92 -4.22 15.31
CA CYS A 52 0.21 -3.36 14.96
C CYS A 52 0.05 -2.64 13.60
N LEU A 53 -0.91 -3.05 12.76
CA LEU A 53 -1.23 -2.33 11.51
C LEU A 53 -1.84 -0.95 11.76
N VAL A 54 -2.42 -0.72 12.93
CA VAL A 54 -3.02 0.57 13.32
C VAL A 54 -2.15 1.35 14.31
N ASP A 55 -0.89 0.99 14.43
CA ASP A 55 0.05 1.71 15.29
C ASP A 55 0.22 3.16 14.79
N PRO A 56 0.29 4.16 15.67
CA PRO A 56 0.48 5.56 15.29
C PRO A 56 1.78 5.80 14.50
N VAL A 57 2.81 4.98 14.74
CA VAL A 57 4.11 5.10 14.07
C VAL A 57 4.12 4.36 12.73
N PRO A 58 4.32 5.05 11.59
CA PRO A 58 4.28 4.43 10.25
C PRO A 58 5.23 3.24 10.06
N GLU A 59 6.43 3.30 10.64
CA GLU A 59 7.44 2.26 10.54
C GLU A 59 7.01 0.97 11.27
N ALA A 60 6.24 1.09 12.34
CA ALA A 60 5.67 -0.05 13.04
C ALA A 60 4.58 -0.71 12.17
N ARG A 61 3.68 0.09 11.57
CA ARG A 61 2.67 -0.40 10.61
C ARG A 61 3.32 -1.12 9.44
N ALA A 62 4.32 -0.50 8.81
CA ALA A 62 5.04 -1.09 7.67
C ALA A 62 5.69 -2.43 8.02
N THR A 63 6.30 -2.53 9.21
CA THR A 63 6.93 -3.77 9.65
C THR A 63 5.91 -4.87 9.93
N ALA A 64 4.76 -4.52 10.52
CA ALA A 64 3.65 -5.45 10.75
C ALA A 64 3.04 -5.94 9.43
N ALA A 65 2.80 -5.04 8.49
CA ALA A 65 2.32 -5.37 7.15
C ALA A 65 3.27 -6.37 6.45
N LYS A 66 4.57 -6.07 6.44
CA LYS A 66 5.59 -6.96 5.86
C LYS A 66 5.64 -8.33 6.54
N ALA A 67 5.49 -8.37 7.86
CA ALA A 67 5.42 -9.64 8.60
C ALA A 67 4.22 -10.47 8.15
N LEU A 68 3.04 -9.85 7.95
CA LEU A 68 1.84 -10.54 7.41
C LEU A 68 2.08 -11.07 6.00
N GLY A 69 2.67 -10.28 5.11
CA GLY A 69 3.01 -10.72 3.75
C GLY A 69 3.94 -11.93 3.77
N THR A 70 4.99 -11.90 4.60
CA THR A 70 5.94 -13.01 4.76
C THR A 70 5.25 -14.27 5.33
N LEU A 71 4.33 -14.11 6.30
CA LEU A 71 3.56 -15.23 6.86
C LEU A 71 2.73 -15.91 5.77
N VAL A 72 2.02 -15.14 4.98
CA VAL A 72 1.15 -15.67 3.91
C VAL A 72 1.97 -16.32 2.80
N GLU A 73 3.08 -15.71 2.39
CA GLU A 73 4.01 -16.28 1.41
C GLU A 73 4.54 -17.65 1.84
N ARG A 74 4.87 -17.79 3.13
CA ARG A 74 5.50 -19.01 3.68
C ARG A 74 4.51 -20.12 4.00
N LEU A 75 3.34 -19.78 4.52
CA LEU A 75 2.37 -20.73 5.02
C LEU A 75 1.22 -21.01 4.04
N GLY A 76 1.02 -20.13 3.06
CA GLY A 76 -0.08 -20.22 2.08
C GLY A 76 -1.40 -19.63 2.59
N GLU A 77 -2.27 -19.20 1.66
CA GLU A 77 -3.56 -18.53 1.94
C GLU A 77 -4.50 -19.40 2.79
N ALA A 78 -4.41 -20.72 2.67
CA ALA A 78 -5.30 -21.65 3.39
C ALA A 78 -5.25 -21.51 4.92
N HIS A 79 -4.12 -21.01 5.47
CA HIS A 79 -3.99 -20.75 6.91
C HIS A 79 -4.58 -19.40 7.33
N PHE A 80 -5.05 -18.59 6.39
CA PHE A 80 -5.50 -17.21 6.60
C PHE A 80 -6.83 -16.90 5.90
N PRO A 81 -7.88 -17.74 6.04
CA PRO A 81 -9.10 -17.59 5.22
C PRO A 81 -9.80 -16.24 5.39
N GLU A 82 -9.71 -15.63 6.58
CA GLU A 82 -10.37 -14.37 6.90
C GLU A 82 -9.45 -13.14 6.73
N LEU A 83 -8.17 -13.31 6.40
CA LEU A 83 -7.21 -12.19 6.37
C LEU A 83 -7.51 -11.22 5.23
N VAL A 84 -7.57 -11.69 3.99
CA VAL A 84 -7.88 -10.84 2.83
C VAL A 84 -9.29 -10.27 2.91
N PRO A 85 -10.36 -11.08 3.19
CA PRO A 85 -11.70 -10.53 3.38
C PRO A 85 -11.78 -9.51 4.51
N GLY A 86 -11.09 -9.75 5.63
CA GLY A 86 -11.06 -8.84 6.78
C GLY A 86 -10.42 -7.49 6.44
N LEU A 87 -9.26 -7.49 5.78
CA LEU A 87 -8.57 -6.28 5.34
C LEU A 87 -9.42 -5.49 4.33
N LEU A 88 -10.02 -6.16 3.35
CA LEU A 88 -10.94 -5.52 2.39
C LEU A 88 -12.17 -4.93 3.08
N ARG A 89 -12.70 -5.57 4.10
CA ARG A 89 -13.82 -5.06 4.91
C ARG A 89 -13.41 -3.78 5.62
N THR A 90 -12.23 -3.75 6.25
CA THR A 90 -11.70 -2.54 6.91
C THR A 90 -11.57 -1.37 5.95
N LEU A 91 -11.11 -1.60 4.71
CA LEU A 91 -11.04 -0.55 3.68
C LEU A 91 -12.41 0.06 3.33
N ARG A 92 -13.50 -0.71 3.49
CA ARG A 92 -14.87 -0.28 3.18
C ARG A 92 -15.61 0.30 4.38
N THR A 93 -15.06 0.19 5.58
CA THR A 93 -15.74 0.58 6.82
C THR A 93 -15.44 2.03 7.17
N ASP A 94 -16.44 2.74 7.66
CA ASP A 94 -16.30 4.12 8.17
C ASP A 94 -15.71 4.10 9.59
N THR A 95 -14.47 3.66 9.69
CA THR A 95 -13.63 3.71 10.89
C THR A 95 -12.61 4.84 10.76
N SER A 96 -11.54 4.81 11.54
CA SER A 96 -10.48 5.81 11.42
C SER A 96 -9.70 5.67 10.11
N GLY A 97 -9.20 6.80 9.56
CA GLY A 97 -8.29 6.79 8.40
C GLY A 97 -7.01 6.00 8.65
N VAL A 98 -6.55 5.92 9.91
CA VAL A 98 -5.39 5.12 10.30
C VAL A 98 -5.67 3.63 10.12
N ASP A 99 -6.88 3.17 10.46
CA ASP A 99 -7.29 1.77 10.28
C ASP A 99 -7.32 1.41 8.80
N ARG A 100 -7.93 2.26 7.96
CA ARG A 100 -7.96 2.07 6.51
C ARG A 100 -6.56 2.08 5.90
N GLN A 101 -5.69 3.00 6.32
CA GLN A 101 -4.32 3.08 5.84
C GLN A 101 -3.50 1.85 6.25
N GLY A 102 -3.65 1.38 7.48
CA GLY A 102 -3.01 0.16 7.99
C GLY A 102 -3.50 -1.09 7.24
N ALA A 103 -4.80 -1.20 7.01
CA ALA A 103 -5.39 -2.28 6.22
C ALA A 103 -4.90 -2.26 4.76
N ALA A 104 -4.79 -1.06 4.15
CA ALA A 104 -4.25 -0.90 2.80
C ALA A 104 -2.80 -1.37 2.71
N GLN A 105 -1.96 -0.97 3.65
CA GLN A 105 -0.57 -1.40 3.70
C GLN A 105 -0.45 -2.91 3.96
N GLY A 106 -1.23 -3.44 4.91
CA GLY A 106 -1.29 -4.88 5.19
C GLY A 106 -1.72 -5.70 3.99
N LEU A 107 -2.80 -5.28 3.31
CA LEU A 107 -3.33 -5.96 2.13
C LEU A 107 -2.32 -5.93 0.97
N SER A 108 -1.61 -4.83 0.76
CA SER A 108 -0.57 -4.73 -0.26
C SER A 108 0.53 -5.79 -0.08
N GLU A 109 1.04 -5.95 1.14
CA GLU A 109 2.08 -6.94 1.45
C GLU A 109 1.53 -8.38 1.41
N VAL A 110 0.31 -8.61 1.88
CA VAL A 110 -0.36 -9.91 1.80
C VAL A 110 -0.56 -10.33 0.35
N LEU A 111 -1.04 -9.43 -0.52
CA LEU A 111 -1.18 -9.70 -1.95
C LEU A 111 0.17 -9.99 -2.63
N ALA A 112 1.23 -9.31 -2.21
CA ALA A 112 2.58 -9.60 -2.72
C ALA A 112 3.05 -11.00 -2.32
N GLY A 113 2.74 -11.45 -1.10
CA GLY A 113 2.99 -12.81 -0.63
C GLY A 113 2.16 -13.88 -1.34
N LEU A 114 0.91 -13.55 -1.74
CA LEU A 114 0.03 -14.44 -2.50
C LEU A 114 0.37 -14.49 -4.00
N GLY A 115 1.06 -13.48 -4.51
CA GLY A 115 1.50 -13.42 -5.90
C GLY A 115 0.60 -12.59 -6.81
N MET A 116 1.06 -12.46 -8.07
CA MET A 116 0.45 -11.56 -9.06
C MET A 116 -0.95 -12.00 -9.47
N GLU A 117 -1.19 -13.28 -9.62
CA GLU A 117 -2.51 -13.81 -10.01
C GLU A 117 -3.61 -13.39 -9.02
N ARG A 118 -3.30 -13.40 -7.73
CA ARG A 118 -4.23 -12.97 -6.69
C ARG A 118 -4.51 -11.47 -6.75
N LEU A 119 -3.49 -10.67 -7.03
CA LEU A 119 -3.66 -9.24 -7.27
C LEU A 119 -4.53 -8.98 -8.50
N GLU A 120 -4.25 -9.64 -9.60
CA GLU A 120 -4.99 -9.47 -10.88
C GLU A 120 -6.47 -9.79 -10.72
N GLY A 121 -6.79 -10.83 -9.96
CA GLY A 121 -8.18 -11.19 -9.64
C GLY A 121 -8.92 -10.15 -8.81
N LEU A 122 -8.23 -9.39 -7.96
CA LEU A 122 -8.81 -8.35 -7.12
C LEU A 122 -8.73 -6.94 -7.71
N LEU A 123 -7.88 -6.72 -8.70
CA LEU A 123 -7.61 -5.38 -9.25
C LEU A 123 -8.88 -4.68 -9.79
N PRO A 124 -9.81 -5.34 -10.50
CA PRO A 124 -11.06 -4.71 -10.93
C PRO A 124 -11.91 -4.20 -9.75
N ASP A 125 -12.01 -4.98 -8.67
CA ASP A 125 -12.74 -4.58 -7.46
C ASP A 125 -12.04 -3.42 -6.75
N ILE A 126 -10.71 -3.42 -6.68
CA ILE A 126 -9.90 -2.34 -6.13
C ILE A 126 -10.16 -1.03 -6.89
N ILE A 127 -10.12 -1.06 -8.22
CA ILE A 127 -10.35 0.11 -9.08
C ILE A 127 -11.78 0.63 -8.91
N THR A 128 -12.77 -0.26 -8.89
CA THR A 128 -14.18 0.11 -8.70
C THR A 128 -14.39 0.83 -7.37
N ASN A 129 -13.80 0.32 -6.29
CA ASN A 129 -13.92 0.92 -4.96
C ASN A 129 -13.07 2.21 -4.82
N ALA A 130 -11.96 2.35 -5.53
CA ALA A 130 -11.18 3.60 -5.58
C ALA A 130 -11.97 4.74 -6.26
N ASN A 131 -13.00 4.42 -7.05
CA ASN A 131 -13.95 5.37 -7.66
C ASN A 131 -15.30 5.42 -6.91
N SER A 132 -15.39 4.85 -5.71
CA SER A 132 -16.64 4.81 -4.95
C SER A 132 -17.20 6.21 -4.67
N PRO A 133 -18.53 6.41 -4.68
CA PRO A 133 -19.15 7.66 -4.24
C PRO A 133 -19.02 7.89 -2.73
N ARG A 134 -18.69 6.86 -1.94
CA ARG A 134 -18.47 6.98 -0.49
C ARG A 134 -17.02 7.38 -0.21
N SER A 135 -16.81 8.55 0.37
CA SER A 135 -15.48 9.12 0.62
C SER A 135 -14.55 8.18 1.41
N HIS A 136 -15.05 7.57 2.48
CA HIS A 136 -14.23 6.65 3.29
C HIS A 136 -13.81 5.38 2.53
N VAL A 137 -14.67 4.85 1.63
CA VAL A 137 -14.31 3.71 0.77
C VAL A 137 -13.26 4.13 -0.24
N LYS A 138 -13.48 5.27 -0.91
CA LYS A 138 -12.52 5.85 -1.85
C LYS A 138 -11.16 6.09 -1.18
N GLU A 139 -11.14 6.69 0.00
CA GLU A 139 -9.93 6.91 0.81
C GLU A 139 -9.17 5.60 1.06
N GLY A 140 -9.87 4.55 1.52
CA GLY A 140 -9.27 3.26 1.81
C GLY A 140 -8.62 2.61 0.58
N PHE A 141 -9.33 2.56 -0.53
CA PHE A 141 -8.81 1.94 -1.75
C PHE A 141 -7.78 2.83 -2.48
N MET A 142 -7.91 4.15 -2.41
CA MET A 142 -6.87 5.06 -2.89
C MET A 142 -5.57 4.89 -2.09
N SER A 143 -5.67 4.68 -0.76
CA SER A 143 -4.51 4.33 0.07
C SER A 143 -3.85 3.03 -0.38
N LEU A 144 -4.63 2.03 -0.81
CA LEU A 144 -4.07 0.79 -1.36
C LEU A 144 -3.28 1.04 -2.65
N LEU A 145 -3.76 1.96 -3.52
CA LEU A 145 -3.04 2.34 -4.74
C LEU A 145 -1.71 3.07 -4.45
N VAL A 146 -1.51 3.63 -3.25
CA VAL A 146 -0.20 4.15 -2.82
C VAL A 146 0.80 3.02 -2.60
N PHE A 147 0.36 1.91 -1.98
CA PHE A 147 1.27 0.85 -1.54
C PHE A 147 1.54 -0.21 -2.63
N LEU A 148 0.54 -0.59 -3.42
CA LEU A 148 0.67 -1.66 -4.42
C LEU A 148 1.86 -1.48 -5.38
N PRO A 149 2.06 -0.29 -6.01
CA PRO A 149 3.18 -0.08 -6.90
C PRO A 149 4.54 -0.25 -6.21
N ALA A 150 4.67 0.27 -4.99
CA ALA A 150 5.91 0.17 -4.21
C ALA A 150 6.22 -1.28 -3.79
N THR A 151 5.19 -2.04 -3.39
CA THR A 151 5.35 -3.42 -2.90
C THR A 151 5.65 -4.40 -4.02
N PHE A 152 4.99 -4.28 -5.17
CA PHE A 152 5.21 -5.18 -6.32
C PHE A 152 6.40 -4.77 -7.21
N GLY A 153 6.84 -3.53 -7.15
CA GLY A 153 7.95 -3.02 -7.95
C GLY A 153 7.70 -3.23 -9.46
N VAL A 154 8.73 -3.62 -10.18
CA VAL A 154 8.68 -3.78 -11.65
C VAL A 154 7.57 -4.73 -12.14
N ARG A 155 7.14 -5.66 -11.32
CA ARG A 155 6.04 -6.59 -11.65
C ARG A 155 4.69 -5.88 -11.80
N PHE A 156 4.53 -4.69 -11.23
CA PHE A 156 3.31 -3.90 -11.34
C PHE A 156 3.21 -3.10 -12.66
N HIS A 157 4.27 -3.01 -13.46
CA HIS A 157 4.28 -2.25 -14.72
C HIS A 157 3.06 -2.46 -15.64
N PRO A 158 2.60 -3.70 -15.88
CA PRO A 158 1.46 -3.94 -16.78
C PRO A 158 0.13 -3.38 -16.27
N HIS A 159 0.07 -3.07 -14.97
CA HIS A 159 -1.16 -2.62 -14.31
C HIS A 159 -1.21 -1.11 -14.10
N LEU A 160 -0.09 -0.39 -14.33
CA LEU A 160 -0.04 1.07 -14.19
C LEU A 160 -1.15 1.79 -14.96
N PRO A 161 -1.41 1.51 -16.24
CA PRO A 161 -2.46 2.19 -17.00
C PRO A 161 -3.84 2.07 -16.34
N LYS A 162 -4.11 0.97 -15.65
CA LYS A 162 -5.41 0.70 -15.01
C LYS A 162 -5.66 1.55 -13.77
N ILE A 163 -4.59 1.96 -13.06
CA ILE A 163 -4.71 2.72 -11.80
C ILE A 163 -4.52 4.22 -11.98
N ILE A 164 -4.00 4.66 -13.11
CA ILE A 164 -3.77 6.09 -13.39
C ILE A 164 -5.08 6.88 -13.36
N GLN A 165 -6.11 6.41 -14.04
CA GLN A 165 -7.41 7.11 -14.11
C GLN A 165 -8.07 7.31 -12.72
N PRO A 166 -8.17 6.29 -11.85
CA PRO A 166 -8.65 6.51 -10.47
C PRO A 166 -7.82 7.53 -9.70
N ILE A 167 -6.51 7.53 -9.87
CA ILE A 167 -5.61 8.47 -9.17
C ILE A 167 -5.84 9.90 -9.67
N LEU A 168 -5.90 10.11 -10.98
CA LEU A 168 -6.18 11.43 -11.56
C LEU A 168 -7.57 11.94 -11.14
N GLY A 169 -8.59 11.08 -11.19
CA GLY A 169 -9.92 11.41 -10.65
C GLY A 169 -9.90 11.79 -9.17
N GLY A 170 -9.09 11.10 -8.37
CA GLY A 170 -8.90 11.40 -6.95
C GLY A 170 -8.26 12.76 -6.67
N LEU A 171 -7.40 13.27 -7.56
CA LEU A 171 -6.79 14.60 -7.43
C LEU A 171 -7.82 15.73 -7.49
N ALA A 172 -8.91 15.53 -8.21
CA ALA A 172 -9.99 16.50 -8.36
C ALA A 172 -11.15 16.28 -7.36
N ASP A 173 -11.01 15.34 -6.44
CA ASP A 173 -12.07 14.98 -5.50
C ASP A 173 -12.51 16.16 -4.62
N SER A 174 -13.77 16.16 -4.21
CA SER A 174 -14.32 17.16 -3.28
C SER A 174 -13.64 17.09 -1.91
N GLU A 175 -13.29 15.89 -1.46
CA GLU A 175 -12.68 15.63 -0.16
C GLU A 175 -11.16 15.84 -0.21
N GLU A 176 -10.65 16.69 0.69
CA GLU A 176 -9.23 17.02 0.77
C GLU A 176 -8.35 15.79 1.06
N VAL A 177 -8.80 14.92 1.95
CA VAL A 177 -8.09 13.68 2.33
C VAL A 177 -7.89 12.77 1.11
N VAL A 178 -8.91 12.66 0.24
CA VAL A 178 -8.81 11.87 -1.00
C VAL A 178 -7.79 12.48 -1.96
N ARG A 179 -7.82 13.83 -2.13
CA ARG A 179 -6.84 14.53 -2.98
C ARG A 179 -5.40 14.34 -2.51
N GLU A 180 -5.16 14.45 -1.20
CA GLU A 180 -3.83 14.24 -0.62
C GLU A 180 -3.31 12.81 -0.84
N ILE A 181 -4.17 11.80 -0.67
CA ILE A 181 -3.80 10.40 -0.89
C ILE A 181 -3.55 10.14 -2.38
N ALA A 182 -4.39 10.69 -3.26
CA ALA A 182 -4.21 10.58 -4.71
C ALA A 182 -2.89 11.23 -5.16
N LEU A 183 -2.55 12.41 -4.62
CA LEU A 183 -1.25 13.06 -4.87
C LEU A 183 -0.07 12.19 -4.40
N LYS A 184 -0.21 11.57 -3.24
CA LYS A 184 0.79 10.64 -2.72
C LYS A 184 0.96 9.42 -3.61
N ALA A 185 -0.16 8.85 -4.11
CA ALA A 185 -0.15 7.73 -5.05
C ALA A 185 0.55 8.11 -6.37
N GLY A 186 0.22 9.27 -6.94
CA GLY A 186 0.87 9.78 -8.15
C GLY A 186 2.38 9.96 -7.97
N ARG A 187 2.81 10.56 -6.86
CA ARG A 187 4.24 10.70 -6.53
C ARG A 187 4.95 9.35 -6.41
N MET A 188 4.31 8.37 -5.78
CA MET A 188 4.88 7.02 -5.64
C MET A 188 5.04 6.33 -6.99
N ILE A 189 4.12 6.52 -7.93
CA ILE A 189 4.24 6.00 -9.30
C ILE A 189 5.43 6.67 -10.00
N ILE A 190 5.56 7.99 -9.94
CA ILE A 190 6.66 8.71 -10.57
C ILE A 190 8.02 8.27 -9.99
N VAL A 191 8.14 8.14 -8.68
CA VAL A 191 9.38 7.75 -8.02
C VAL A 191 9.79 6.32 -8.36
N ASN A 192 8.84 5.38 -8.42
CA ASN A 192 9.16 3.95 -8.62
C ASN A 192 9.26 3.54 -10.09
N TYR A 193 8.65 4.29 -11.01
CA TYR A 193 8.54 3.87 -12.42
C TYR A 193 9.05 4.91 -13.43
N SER A 194 9.56 6.05 -12.95
CA SER A 194 10.24 7.12 -13.70
C SER A 194 9.78 7.33 -15.15
N SER A 195 10.56 6.95 -16.15
CA SER A 195 10.28 7.21 -17.57
C SER A 195 8.94 6.65 -18.06
N ARG A 196 8.57 5.42 -17.63
CA ARG A 196 7.32 4.80 -18.05
C ARG A 196 6.09 5.48 -17.44
N ALA A 197 6.22 5.97 -16.22
CA ALA A 197 5.14 6.73 -15.58
C ALA A 197 4.89 8.06 -16.30
N ILE A 198 5.93 8.71 -16.78
CA ILE A 198 5.85 9.97 -17.52
C ILE A 198 5.13 9.74 -18.85
N ASP A 199 5.52 8.72 -19.62
CA ASP A 199 4.88 8.39 -20.90
C ASP A 199 3.37 8.12 -20.77
N LEU A 200 2.94 7.57 -19.62
CA LEU A 200 1.55 7.26 -19.34
C LEU A 200 0.77 8.43 -18.73
N LEU A 201 1.43 9.24 -17.91
CA LEU A 201 0.79 10.35 -17.20
C LEU A 201 0.72 11.62 -18.06
N LEU A 202 1.75 11.87 -18.88
CA LEU A 202 1.86 13.13 -19.61
C LEU A 202 0.67 13.42 -20.53
N PRO A 203 0.19 12.48 -21.37
CA PRO A 203 -0.98 12.71 -22.23
C PRO A 203 -2.27 13.04 -21.45
N GLU A 204 -2.46 12.34 -20.31
CA GLU A 204 -3.63 12.55 -19.46
C GLU A 204 -3.57 13.90 -18.74
N LEU A 205 -2.38 14.29 -18.28
CA LEU A 205 -2.14 15.59 -17.64
C LEU A 205 -2.29 16.76 -18.63
N GLU A 206 -1.85 16.59 -19.88
CA GLU A 206 -2.06 17.60 -20.93
C GLU A 206 -3.54 17.80 -21.21
N GLY A 207 -4.34 16.71 -21.25
CA GLY A 207 -5.80 16.79 -21.38
C GLY A 207 -6.45 17.51 -20.19
N GLY A 208 -6.02 17.20 -18.97
CA GLY A 208 -6.55 17.79 -17.74
C GLY A 208 -6.26 19.29 -17.57
N MET A 209 -5.19 19.81 -18.16
CA MET A 209 -4.86 21.25 -18.12
C MET A 209 -5.95 22.15 -18.74
N PHE A 210 -6.73 21.61 -19.65
CA PHE A 210 -7.82 22.31 -20.34
C PHE A 210 -9.20 21.92 -19.82
N ASP A 211 -9.28 21.13 -18.75
CA ASP A 211 -10.55 20.72 -18.15
C ASP A 211 -11.33 21.92 -17.62
N SER A 212 -12.64 21.82 -17.66
CA SER A 212 -13.55 22.86 -17.15
C SER A 212 -13.44 23.03 -15.63
N SER A 213 -13.08 21.97 -14.90
CA SER A 213 -12.87 21.99 -13.45
C SER A 213 -11.49 22.59 -13.09
N TRP A 214 -11.52 23.71 -12.34
CA TRP A 214 -10.28 24.32 -11.85
C TRP A 214 -9.45 23.39 -10.94
N ARG A 215 -10.12 22.46 -10.21
CA ARG A 215 -9.44 21.49 -9.35
C ARG A 215 -8.58 20.51 -10.16
N ILE A 216 -9.12 20.04 -11.30
CA ILE A 216 -8.37 19.16 -12.21
C ILE A 216 -7.14 19.92 -12.73
N ARG A 217 -7.33 21.13 -13.25
CA ARG A 217 -6.21 21.95 -13.79
C ARG A 217 -5.08 22.17 -12.79
N VAL A 218 -5.41 22.54 -11.53
CA VAL A 218 -4.39 22.80 -10.49
C VAL A 218 -3.71 21.51 -10.03
N SER A 219 -4.46 20.42 -9.93
CA SER A 219 -3.89 19.12 -9.51
C SER A 219 -2.94 18.56 -10.56
N ASP A 220 -3.29 18.67 -11.83
CA ASP A 220 -2.46 18.25 -12.95
C ASP A 220 -1.16 19.06 -13.04
N GLU A 221 -1.23 20.38 -12.82
CA GLU A 221 -0.05 21.24 -12.76
C GLU A 221 0.92 20.83 -11.65
N THR A 222 0.41 20.47 -10.47
CA THR A 222 1.23 19.99 -9.34
C THR A 222 1.95 18.69 -9.68
N ILE A 223 1.27 17.73 -10.29
CA ILE A 223 1.90 16.47 -10.71
C ILE A 223 2.90 16.70 -11.84
N ARG A 224 2.57 17.56 -12.78
CA ARG A 224 3.47 17.94 -13.87
C ARG A 224 4.76 18.57 -13.35
N ILE A 225 4.68 19.49 -12.39
CA ILE A 225 5.86 20.10 -11.74
C ILE A 225 6.71 19.02 -11.07
N VAL A 226 6.10 18.08 -10.36
CA VAL A 226 6.80 16.97 -9.71
C VAL A 226 7.47 16.06 -10.75
N ALA A 227 6.78 15.73 -11.84
CA ALA A 227 7.32 14.91 -12.92
C ALA A 227 8.49 15.58 -13.63
N ILE A 228 8.36 16.88 -13.98
CA ILE A 228 9.41 17.67 -14.62
C ILE A 228 10.61 17.83 -13.70
N SER A 229 10.40 18.14 -12.42
CA SER A 229 11.44 18.26 -11.41
C SER A 229 12.22 16.96 -11.24
N TYR A 230 11.55 15.82 -11.27
CA TYR A 230 12.19 14.51 -11.17
C TYR A 230 13.02 14.17 -12.40
N VAL A 231 12.51 14.44 -13.61
CA VAL A 231 13.26 14.25 -14.87
C VAL A 231 14.49 15.15 -14.91
N ALA A 232 14.35 16.43 -14.52
CA ALA A 232 15.47 17.35 -14.43
C ALA A 232 16.54 16.87 -13.43
N HIS A 233 16.11 16.33 -12.28
CA HIS A 233 17.03 15.77 -11.28
C HIS A 233 17.77 14.54 -11.79
N LEU A 234 17.10 13.63 -12.51
CA LEU A 234 17.74 12.49 -13.16
C LEU A 234 18.73 12.93 -14.24
N ALA A 235 18.38 13.92 -15.05
CA ALA A 235 19.27 14.47 -16.06
C ALA A 235 20.56 15.07 -15.45
N ILE A 236 20.43 15.78 -14.33
CA ILE A 236 21.58 16.34 -13.59
C ILE A 236 22.46 15.21 -13.03
N ILE A 237 21.87 14.14 -12.46
CA ILE A 237 22.62 12.99 -11.93
C ILE A 237 23.35 12.25 -13.07
N CYS A 238 22.69 12.07 -14.22
CA CYS A 238 23.33 11.47 -15.39
C CYS A 238 24.47 12.32 -15.93
N TYR A 239 24.29 13.66 -15.99
CA TYR A 239 25.32 14.59 -16.44
C TYR A 239 26.51 14.69 -15.48
N ALA A 240 26.30 14.54 -14.19
CA ALA A 240 27.35 14.55 -13.17
C ALA A 240 28.19 13.25 -13.11
N ARG A 241 27.78 12.19 -13.83
CA ARG A 241 28.47 10.90 -13.92
C ARG A 241 29.33 10.73 -15.20
N TRP A 242 29.30 11.71 -16.09
CA TRP A 242 30.19 11.87 -17.23
C TRP A 242 31.26 12.92 -16.94
#